data_cbc21581b375fbfd40fe3aa92a23c0e9
#
_entry.id   cbc21581b375fbfd40fe3aa92a23c0e9
#
_cell.length_a   1.000
_cell.length_b   1.000
_cell.length_c   1.000
_cell.angle_alpha   90.00
_cell.angle_beta   90.00
_cell.angle_gamma   90.00
#
_symmetry.space_group_name_H-M   'P 1'
#
loop_
_entity.id
_entity.type
_entity.pdbx_description
1 polymer ?
#
loop_
_entity_poly.entity_id
_entity_poly.type
_entity_poly.pdbx_seq_one_letter_code
_entity_poly.pdbx_strand_id
1 'polypeptide(L)'
;MKKVIAPSNLHRPFGYAHAIQIEKTLYISGQVPLDMELKSIGEGDIAAQTEQVYANMQKVVEDAGGRMRSIVMLNIYCTDLDAYDKHTRSVRKKYFGDYYPATTAVEVRRLYRPEYMIEIEAIAVLD
;
A
#
# COMPACT_ATOMS: atom_id res chain seq x y z
N MET A 1 21.47 8.35 -6.22
CA MET A 1 20.70 9.27 -7.07
C MET A 1 19.21 8.99 -6.89
N LYS A 2 18.43 10.05 -6.75
CA LYS A 2 16.97 9.90 -6.57
C LYS A 2 16.26 9.68 -7.88
N LYS A 3 15.30 8.76 -7.88
CA LYS A 3 14.43 8.49 -9.01
C LYS A 3 12.99 8.44 -8.55
N VAL A 4 12.11 9.17 -9.23
CA VAL A 4 10.66 9.10 -8.98
C VAL A 4 10.10 7.89 -9.70
N ILE A 5 9.34 7.06 -8.99
CA ILE A 5 8.63 5.92 -9.55
C ILE A 5 7.19 6.35 -9.79
N ALA A 6 6.77 6.32 -11.05
CA ALA A 6 5.46 6.84 -11.46
C ALA A 6 4.79 5.84 -12.42
N PRO A 7 4.18 4.76 -11.90
CA PRO A 7 3.55 3.75 -12.75
C PRO A 7 2.43 4.36 -13.60
N SER A 8 2.42 4.02 -14.89
CA SER A 8 1.39 4.50 -15.81
C SER A 8 0.03 3.82 -15.58
N ASN A 9 0.03 2.67 -14.89
CA ASN A 9 -1.17 1.89 -14.58
C ASN A 9 -1.71 2.14 -13.17
N LEU A 10 -1.30 3.25 -12.55
CA LEU A 10 -1.76 3.66 -11.23
C LEU A 10 -2.35 5.06 -11.33
N HIS A 11 -3.25 5.42 -10.41
CA HIS A 11 -3.86 6.75 -10.42
C HIS A 11 -2.78 7.84 -10.28
N ARG A 12 -3.07 9.02 -10.81
CA ARG A 12 -2.16 10.16 -10.73
C ARG A 12 -2.06 10.66 -9.29
N PRO A 13 -0.84 10.80 -8.74
CA PRO A 13 -0.68 11.40 -7.41
C PRO A 13 -0.72 12.93 -7.52
N PHE A 14 -1.38 13.58 -6.56
CA PHE A 14 -1.47 15.04 -6.50
C PHE A 14 -0.71 15.54 -5.28
N GLY A 15 0.40 16.24 -5.51
CA GLY A 15 1.20 16.84 -4.44
C GLY A 15 2.16 15.87 -3.75
N TYR A 16 2.37 14.67 -4.30
CA TYR A 16 3.30 13.67 -3.76
C TYR A 16 3.76 12.73 -4.88
N ALA A 17 4.76 11.92 -4.62
CA ALA A 17 5.18 10.84 -5.52
C ALA A 17 4.71 9.50 -4.94
N HIS A 18 4.38 8.55 -5.80
CA HIS A 18 4.03 7.19 -5.32
C HIS A 18 5.22 6.52 -4.65
N ALA A 19 6.42 6.70 -5.17
CA ALA A 19 7.62 6.22 -4.52
C ALA A 19 8.84 7.01 -4.99
N ILE A 20 9.85 7.04 -4.13
CA ILE A 20 11.18 7.56 -4.43
C ILE A 20 12.17 6.41 -4.29
N GLN A 21 12.98 6.20 -5.30
CA GLN A 21 14.04 5.20 -5.27
C GLN A 21 15.38 5.88 -5.02
N ILE A 22 16.13 5.38 -4.07
CA ILE A 22 17.52 5.77 -3.81
C ILE A 22 18.32 4.48 -3.87
N GLU A 23 19.12 4.33 -4.91
CA GLU A 23 19.86 3.10 -5.21
C GLU A 23 18.91 1.90 -5.26
N LYS A 24 18.98 0.97 -4.32
CA LYS A 24 18.11 -0.21 -4.29
C LYS A 24 16.91 -0.07 -3.35
N THR A 25 16.80 1.06 -2.66
CA THR A 25 15.73 1.27 -1.67
C THR A 25 14.60 2.09 -2.27
N LEU A 26 13.39 1.60 -2.10
CA LEU A 26 12.16 2.30 -2.45
C LEU A 26 11.46 2.80 -1.19
N TYR A 27 11.16 4.08 -1.17
CA TYR A 27 10.30 4.68 -0.15
C TYR A 27 8.94 4.88 -0.79
N ILE A 28 7.97 4.08 -0.39
CA ILE A 28 6.64 4.03 -1.01
C ILE A 28 5.67 4.80 -0.14
N SER A 29 5.07 5.84 -0.72
CA SER A 29 4.03 6.64 -0.08
C SER A 29 2.83 5.79 0.32
N GLY A 30 2.09 6.25 1.30
CA GLY A 30 0.85 5.61 1.72
C GLY A 30 -0.06 5.35 0.53
N GLN A 31 -0.35 4.07 0.28
CA GLN A 31 -1.29 3.66 -0.74
C GLN A 31 -2.67 3.56 -0.12
N VAL A 32 -3.66 4.06 -0.84
CA VAL A 32 -5.06 4.16 -0.40
C VAL A 32 -5.95 3.38 -1.37
N PRO A 33 -7.20 3.05 -0.97
CA PRO A 33 -8.07 2.22 -1.81
C PRO A 33 -8.72 3.01 -2.95
N LEU A 34 -7.89 3.53 -3.86
CA LEU A 34 -8.30 4.26 -5.06
C LEU A 34 -8.02 3.44 -6.31
N ASP A 35 -8.93 3.49 -7.27
CA ASP A 35 -8.67 2.96 -8.61
C ASP A 35 -7.99 4.02 -9.49
N MET A 36 -7.75 3.71 -10.76
CA MET A 36 -7.10 4.62 -11.71
C MET A 36 -7.92 5.87 -11.98
N GLU A 37 -9.24 5.84 -11.75
CA GLU A 37 -10.14 6.95 -12.00
C GLU A 37 -10.41 7.78 -10.75
N LEU A 38 -9.60 7.57 -9.69
CA LEU A 38 -9.71 8.26 -8.41
C LEU A 38 -11.01 7.96 -7.67
N LYS A 39 -11.60 6.80 -7.92
CA LYS A 39 -12.78 6.33 -7.20
C LYS A 39 -12.35 5.48 -6.02
N SER A 40 -12.98 5.71 -4.87
CA SER A 40 -12.79 4.87 -3.69
C SER A 40 -13.40 3.50 -3.92
N ILE A 41 -12.63 2.45 -3.63
CA ILE A 41 -13.05 1.05 -3.82
C ILE A 41 -13.32 0.44 -2.44
N GLY A 42 -14.37 -0.37 -2.35
CA GLY A 42 -14.64 -1.16 -1.15
C GLY A 42 -15.17 -0.34 0.02
N GLU A 43 -15.99 0.67 -0.22
CA GLU A 43 -16.56 1.48 0.85
C GLU A 43 -17.30 0.57 1.85
N GLY A 44 -16.95 0.69 3.15
CA GLY A 44 -17.51 -0.13 4.21
C GLY A 44 -16.92 -1.54 4.30
N ASP A 45 -15.94 -1.90 3.46
CA ASP A 45 -15.36 -3.25 3.40
C ASP A 45 -13.84 -3.16 3.46
N ILE A 46 -13.27 -3.35 4.65
CA ILE A 46 -11.82 -3.21 4.85
C ILE A 46 -11.02 -4.27 4.07
N ALA A 47 -11.58 -5.46 3.87
CA ALA A 47 -10.90 -6.49 3.09
C ALA A 47 -10.76 -6.06 1.62
N ALA A 48 -11.83 -5.54 1.02
CA ALA A 48 -11.81 -5.03 -0.35
C ALA A 48 -10.89 -3.82 -0.48
N GLN A 49 -10.89 -2.93 0.51
CA GLN A 49 -9.99 -1.77 0.52
C GLN A 49 -8.53 -2.21 0.61
N THR A 50 -8.23 -3.18 1.46
CA THR A 50 -6.86 -3.71 1.62
C THR A 50 -6.39 -4.38 0.32
N GLU A 51 -7.27 -5.10 -0.35
CA GLU A 51 -6.98 -5.69 -1.67
C GLU A 51 -6.56 -4.61 -2.66
N GLN A 52 -7.30 -3.52 -2.74
CA GLN A 52 -6.98 -2.42 -3.65
C GLN A 52 -5.65 -1.74 -3.27
N VAL A 53 -5.40 -1.55 -1.98
CA VAL A 53 -4.16 -0.96 -1.50
C VAL A 53 -2.96 -1.80 -1.91
N TYR A 54 -3.01 -3.12 -1.70
CA TYR A 54 -1.90 -4.00 -2.09
C TYR A 54 -1.76 -4.12 -3.60
N ALA A 55 -2.88 -4.10 -4.35
CA ALA A 55 -2.83 -4.08 -5.81
C ALA A 55 -2.09 -2.83 -6.31
N ASN A 56 -2.38 -1.67 -5.72
CA ASN A 56 -1.68 -0.43 -6.05
C ASN A 56 -0.19 -0.49 -5.69
N MET A 57 0.11 -1.01 -4.51
CA MET A 57 1.49 -1.16 -4.04
C MET A 57 2.30 -2.10 -4.95
N GLN A 58 1.68 -3.17 -5.41
CA GLN A 58 2.31 -4.11 -6.34
C GLN A 58 2.70 -3.41 -7.65
N LYS A 59 1.84 -2.55 -8.16
CA LYS A 59 2.16 -1.76 -9.36
C LYS A 59 3.39 -0.87 -9.15
N VAL A 60 3.52 -0.29 -7.98
CA VAL A 60 4.67 0.55 -7.64
C VAL A 60 5.96 -0.27 -7.61
N VAL A 61 6.00 -1.37 -6.87
CA VAL A 61 7.22 -2.17 -6.76
C VAL A 61 7.60 -2.83 -8.08
N GLU A 62 6.62 -3.27 -8.87
CA GLU A 62 6.89 -3.88 -10.17
C GLU A 62 7.38 -2.86 -11.19
N ASP A 63 6.87 -1.64 -11.16
CA ASP A 63 7.37 -0.56 -12.02
C ASP A 63 8.85 -0.25 -11.74
N ALA A 64 9.28 -0.43 -10.51
CA ALA A 64 10.68 -0.25 -10.12
C ALA A 64 11.55 -1.51 -10.38
N GLY A 65 10.96 -2.58 -10.88
CA GLY A 65 11.70 -3.82 -11.17
C GLY A 65 11.72 -4.80 -10.00
N GLY A 66 10.91 -4.57 -8.97
CA GLY A 66 10.82 -5.45 -7.81
C GLY A 66 9.56 -6.31 -7.81
N ARG A 67 9.24 -6.82 -6.66
CA ARG A 67 8.08 -7.69 -6.42
C ARG A 67 7.59 -7.47 -4.99
N MET A 68 6.44 -8.04 -4.63
CA MET A 68 5.91 -7.84 -3.26
C MET A 68 6.90 -8.32 -2.19
N ARG A 69 7.67 -9.37 -2.44
CA ARG A 69 8.70 -9.83 -1.50
C ARG A 69 9.89 -8.88 -1.37
N SER A 70 10.01 -7.88 -2.23
CA SER A 70 11.01 -6.82 -2.07
C SER A 70 10.65 -5.89 -0.91
N ILE A 71 9.41 -5.88 -0.47
CA ILE A 71 8.95 -5.05 0.65
C ILE A 71 9.54 -5.60 1.94
N VAL A 72 10.23 -4.74 2.70
CA VAL A 72 10.87 -5.13 3.96
C VAL A 72 10.17 -4.54 5.17
N MET A 73 9.37 -3.48 4.99
CA MET A 73 8.64 -2.83 6.07
C MET A 73 7.29 -2.32 5.59
N LEU A 74 6.26 -2.56 6.40
CA LEU A 74 4.92 -2.01 6.23
C LEU A 74 4.55 -1.18 7.45
N ASN A 75 4.03 0.02 7.23
CA ASN A 75 3.36 0.80 8.26
C ASN A 75 1.89 0.93 7.86
N ILE A 76 1.02 0.37 8.67
CA ILE A 76 -0.40 0.22 8.39
C ILE A 76 -1.19 1.14 9.30
N TYR A 77 -2.02 1.99 8.69
CA TYR A 77 -2.90 2.92 9.39
C TYR A 77 -4.34 2.51 9.07
N CYS A 78 -5.12 2.20 10.09
CA CYS A 78 -6.50 1.77 9.91
C CYS A 78 -7.43 2.49 10.90
N THR A 79 -8.71 2.57 10.56
CA THR A 79 -9.69 3.25 11.43
C THR A 79 -10.36 2.30 12.42
N ASP A 80 -10.14 0.99 12.28
CA ASP A 80 -10.68 -0.04 13.16
C ASP A 80 -9.70 -1.22 13.18
N LEU A 81 -8.88 -1.28 14.22
CA LEU A 81 -7.82 -2.29 14.32
C LEU A 81 -8.38 -3.71 14.45
N ASP A 82 -9.52 -3.86 15.13
CA ASP A 82 -10.14 -5.17 15.27
C ASP A 82 -10.67 -5.68 13.93
N ALA A 83 -11.30 -4.81 13.14
CA ALA A 83 -11.76 -5.15 11.79
C ALA A 83 -10.57 -5.48 10.88
N TYR A 84 -9.49 -4.71 10.98
CA TYR A 84 -8.26 -4.99 10.24
C TYR A 84 -7.74 -6.38 10.56
N ASP A 85 -7.58 -6.70 11.85
CA ASP A 85 -7.06 -8.00 12.27
C ASP A 85 -7.95 -9.16 11.80
N LYS A 86 -9.27 -8.98 11.93
CA LYS A 86 -10.24 -10.02 11.64
C LYS A 86 -10.41 -10.30 10.14
N HIS A 87 -10.36 -9.25 9.29
CA HIS A 87 -10.84 -9.35 7.91
C HIS A 87 -9.73 -9.24 6.83
N THR A 88 -8.47 -8.98 7.19
CA THR A 88 -7.43 -8.73 6.17
C THR A 88 -6.37 -9.83 6.06
N ARG A 89 -6.45 -10.88 6.86
CA ARG A 89 -5.44 -11.96 6.86
C ARG A 89 -5.34 -12.67 5.52
N SER A 90 -6.49 -12.97 4.91
CA SER A 90 -6.51 -13.66 3.61
C SER A 90 -5.95 -12.79 2.49
N VAL A 91 -6.19 -11.48 2.56
CA VAL A 91 -5.64 -10.54 1.58
C VAL A 91 -4.12 -10.49 1.70
N ARG A 92 -3.61 -10.38 2.92
CA ARG A 92 -2.16 -10.39 3.16
C ARG A 92 -1.53 -11.67 2.63
N LYS A 93 -2.15 -12.81 2.91
CA LYS A 93 -1.66 -14.11 2.44
C LYS A 93 -1.62 -14.18 0.92
N LYS A 94 -2.61 -13.60 0.24
CA LYS A 94 -2.66 -13.55 -1.22
C LYS A 94 -1.44 -12.82 -1.80
N TYR A 95 -1.04 -11.70 -1.20
CA TYR A 95 0.04 -10.86 -1.74
C TYR A 95 1.42 -11.26 -1.26
N PHE A 96 1.56 -11.77 -0.05
CA PHE A 96 2.87 -12.08 0.55
C PHE A 96 3.11 -13.58 0.76
N GLY A 97 2.08 -14.41 0.71
CA GLY A 97 2.22 -15.84 0.99
C GLY A 97 2.67 -16.07 2.43
N ASP A 98 3.78 -16.77 2.58
CA ASP A 98 4.40 -17.06 3.89
C ASP A 98 5.52 -16.08 4.24
N TYR A 99 5.73 -15.05 3.44
CA TYR A 99 6.69 -14.00 3.73
C TYR A 99 6.06 -12.91 4.60
N TYR A 100 6.78 -12.47 5.62
CA TYR A 100 6.30 -11.46 6.56
C TYR A 100 7.27 -10.28 6.61
N PRO A 101 6.96 -9.14 5.98
CA PRO A 101 7.77 -7.94 6.19
C PRO A 101 7.67 -7.47 7.64
N ALA A 102 8.65 -6.70 8.09
CA ALA A 102 8.53 -6.00 9.37
C ALA A 102 7.29 -5.11 9.30
N THR A 103 6.37 -5.24 10.25
CA THR A 103 5.05 -4.61 10.15
C THR A 103 4.65 -3.94 11.46
N THR A 104 4.15 -2.72 11.36
CA THR A 104 3.50 -2.02 12.46
C THR A 104 2.11 -1.59 11.98
N ALA A 105 1.09 -1.89 12.79
CA ALA A 105 -0.28 -1.47 12.51
C ALA A 105 -0.79 -0.64 13.68
N VAL A 106 -1.39 0.51 13.36
CA VAL A 106 -1.97 1.41 14.36
C VAL A 106 -3.36 1.86 13.94
N GLU A 107 -4.21 2.11 14.92
CA GLU A 107 -5.53 2.69 14.68
C GLU A 107 -5.41 4.20 14.70
N VAL A 108 -6.02 4.84 13.69
CA VAL A 108 -6.07 6.30 13.56
C VAL A 108 -7.51 6.74 13.53
N ARG A 109 -7.74 8.01 13.90
CA ARG A 109 -9.08 8.56 13.96
C ARG A 109 -9.74 8.63 12.57
N ARG A 110 -8.98 9.01 11.56
CA ARG A 110 -9.47 9.15 10.20
C ARG A 110 -8.28 9.20 9.22
N LEU A 111 -8.56 8.90 7.96
CA LEU A 111 -7.62 9.01 6.86
C LEU A 111 -8.03 10.18 5.94
N TYR A 112 -7.35 10.33 4.81
CA TYR A 112 -7.54 11.51 3.94
C TYR A 112 -8.99 11.67 3.46
N ARG A 113 -9.63 10.55 3.05
CA ARG A 113 -11.07 10.55 2.76
C ARG A 113 -11.80 9.84 3.89
N PRO A 114 -13.02 10.30 4.26
CA PRO A 114 -13.78 9.69 5.37
C PRO A 114 -14.08 8.20 5.17
N GLU A 115 -14.24 7.76 3.93
CA GLU A 115 -14.54 6.36 3.61
C GLU A 115 -13.32 5.45 3.65
N TYR A 116 -12.10 5.98 3.70
CA TYR A 116 -10.90 5.14 3.81
C TYR A 116 -10.83 4.50 5.18
N MET A 117 -10.72 3.17 5.20
CA MET A 117 -10.53 2.39 6.42
C MET A 117 -9.09 1.97 6.61
N ILE A 118 -8.26 2.07 5.56
CA ILE A 118 -6.87 1.61 5.59
C ILE A 118 -6.00 2.43 4.64
N GLU A 119 -4.77 2.65 5.07
CA GLU A 119 -3.68 3.21 4.27
C GLU A 119 -2.40 2.51 4.68
N ILE A 120 -1.55 2.17 3.71
CA ILE A 120 -0.31 1.43 3.98
C ILE A 120 0.84 2.09 3.24
N GLU A 121 1.88 2.46 3.97
CA GLU A 121 3.15 2.87 3.39
C GLU A 121 4.18 1.75 3.56
N ALA A 122 5.22 1.77 2.76
CA ALA A 122 6.17 0.67 2.73
C ALA A 122 7.59 1.14 2.38
N ILE A 123 8.54 0.32 2.79
CA ILE A 123 9.92 0.41 2.32
C ILE A 123 10.22 -0.92 1.63
N ALA A 124 10.78 -0.85 0.43
CA ALA A 124 11.22 -2.04 -0.31
C ALA A 124 12.69 -1.92 -0.65
N VAL A 125 13.36 -3.07 -0.76
CA VAL A 125 14.76 -3.13 -1.19
C VAL A 125 14.83 -4.08 -2.39
N LEU A 126 15.30 -3.54 -3.51
CA LEU A 126 15.43 -4.30 -4.75
C LEU A 126 16.67 -5.20 -4.70
N ASP A 127 16.62 -6.27 -5.46
CA ASP A 127 17.76 -7.19 -5.58
C ASP A 127 18.94 -6.57 -6.36
#